data_e2867972f58b261ad4f7b937af92d4b4
#
_entry.id   e2867972f58b261ad4f7b937af92d4b4
#
_cell.length_a   1.000
_cell.length_b   1.000
_cell.length_c   1.000
_cell.angle_alpha   90.00
_cell.angle_beta   90.00
_cell.angle_gamma   90.00
#
_symmetry.space_group_name_H-M   'P 1'
#
loop_
_entity.id
_entity.type
_entity.pdbx_description
1 polymer ?
#
loop_
_entity_poly.entity_id
_entity_poly.type
_entity_poly.pdbx_seq_one_letter_code
_entity_poly.pdbx_strand_id
1 'polypeptide(L)'
;MNTWLPAISLTFAAGAVAALLNSLAVWLFGLIGITAALGVNLAPSLSPAWLYPRIVWGGLWGFLFLIPICPASPFVRGLVFSIAPILVQLFVIFPLKAGKGIMGLDLGTLTPLLVVFFNAIWGVVASFWLHRVETR
;
A
#
# COMPACT_ATOMS: atom_id res chain seq x y z
N MET A 1 -1.50 -23.16 -23.41
CA MET A 1 -0.58 -22.66 -22.40
C MET A 1 -1.36 -21.89 -21.34
N ASN A 2 -1.04 -22.13 -20.08
CA ASN A 2 -1.73 -21.46 -18.97
C ASN A 2 -1.15 -20.06 -18.78
N THR A 3 -1.97 -19.02 -18.98
CA THR A 3 -1.55 -17.63 -18.81
C THR A 3 -1.83 -17.11 -17.40
N TRP A 4 -2.53 -17.88 -16.58
CA TRP A 4 -2.89 -17.46 -15.23
C TRP A 4 -1.72 -17.48 -14.26
N LEU A 5 -0.85 -18.50 -14.34
CA LEU A 5 0.27 -18.61 -13.42
C LEU A 5 1.22 -17.40 -13.52
N PRO A 6 1.65 -16.99 -14.74
CA PRO A 6 2.47 -15.79 -14.83
C PRO A 6 1.75 -14.54 -14.33
N ALA A 7 0.48 -14.36 -14.64
CA ALA A 7 -0.28 -13.20 -14.22
C ALA A 7 -0.41 -13.14 -12.69
N ILE A 8 -0.76 -14.26 -12.06
CA ILE A 8 -0.87 -14.35 -10.60
C ILE A 8 0.49 -14.06 -9.95
N SER A 9 1.54 -14.68 -10.47
CA SER A 9 2.88 -14.49 -9.92
C SER A 9 3.36 -13.06 -10.02
N LEU A 10 3.15 -12.43 -11.18
CA LEU A 10 3.60 -11.05 -11.42
C LEU A 10 2.81 -10.05 -10.59
N THR A 11 1.50 -10.22 -10.46
CA THR A 11 0.69 -9.29 -9.66
C THR A 11 1.00 -9.39 -8.18
N PHE A 12 1.23 -10.61 -7.67
CA PHE A 12 1.68 -10.77 -6.29
C PHE A 12 3.05 -10.11 -6.09
N ALA A 13 4.00 -10.37 -6.98
CA ALA A 13 5.34 -9.80 -6.88
C ALA A 13 5.30 -8.28 -6.93
N ALA A 14 4.50 -7.72 -7.82
CA ALA A 14 4.35 -6.26 -7.92
C ALA A 14 3.82 -5.66 -6.63
N GLY A 15 2.78 -6.28 -6.06
CA GLY A 15 2.21 -5.82 -4.80
C GLY A 15 3.18 -5.95 -3.64
N ALA A 16 3.96 -7.03 -3.61
CA ALA A 16 4.96 -7.26 -2.56
C ALA A 16 6.10 -6.23 -2.64
N VAL A 17 6.62 -5.98 -3.84
CA VAL A 17 7.66 -4.96 -4.04
C VAL A 17 7.13 -3.58 -3.66
N ALA A 18 5.91 -3.26 -4.10
CA ALA A 18 5.29 -1.99 -3.77
C ALA A 18 5.06 -1.84 -2.27
N ALA A 19 4.70 -2.93 -1.58
CA ALA A 19 4.52 -2.92 -0.13
C ALA A 19 5.84 -2.69 0.60
N LEU A 20 6.94 -3.22 0.07
CA LEU A 20 8.26 -2.95 0.63
C LEU A 20 8.56 -1.45 0.54
N LEU A 21 8.39 -0.84 -0.63
CA LEU A 21 8.66 0.59 -0.80
C LEU A 21 7.70 1.45 0.03
N ASN A 22 6.43 1.09 0.07
CA ASN A 22 5.44 1.74 0.93
C ASN A 22 5.87 1.69 2.40
N SER A 23 6.29 0.52 2.87
CA SER A 23 6.70 0.32 4.26
C SER A 23 7.96 1.10 4.60
N LEU A 24 8.92 1.14 3.68
CA LEU A 24 10.12 1.95 3.87
C LEU A 24 9.78 3.43 3.94
N ALA A 25 8.82 3.90 3.17
CA ALA A 25 8.36 5.29 3.23
C ALA A 25 7.70 5.60 4.58
N VAL A 26 6.85 4.71 5.07
CA VAL A 26 6.21 4.87 6.39
C VAL A 26 7.27 4.94 7.49
N TRP A 27 8.20 4.01 7.47
CA TRP A 27 9.28 3.95 8.45
C TRP A 27 10.15 5.21 8.40
N LEU A 28 10.56 5.61 7.19
CA LEU A 28 11.45 6.77 7.02
C LEU A 28 10.77 8.06 7.49
N PHE A 29 9.50 8.26 7.13
CA PHE A 29 8.75 9.44 7.56
C PHE A 29 8.66 9.51 9.08
N GLY A 30 8.47 8.39 9.75
CA GLY A 30 8.48 8.34 11.20
C GLY A 30 9.86 8.65 11.78
N LEU A 31 10.90 8.07 11.18
CA LEU A 31 12.27 8.21 11.67
C LEU A 31 12.78 9.66 11.59
N ILE A 32 12.54 10.33 10.46
CA ILE A 32 13.06 11.69 10.25
C ILE A 32 12.12 12.79 10.77
N GLY A 33 11.00 12.40 11.37
CA GLY A 33 10.12 13.36 12.06
C GLY A 33 9.04 14.03 11.21
N ILE A 34 8.87 13.61 9.94
CA ILE A 34 7.83 14.18 9.09
C ILE A 34 6.45 13.85 9.65
N THR A 35 6.23 12.60 10.02
CA THR A 35 4.95 12.16 10.56
C THR A 35 4.62 12.90 11.86
N ALA A 36 5.60 13.03 12.75
CA ALA A 36 5.42 13.77 13.99
C ALA A 36 5.15 15.27 13.74
N ALA A 37 5.80 15.85 12.75
CA ALA A 37 5.58 17.27 12.39
C ALA A 37 4.15 17.51 11.91
N LEU A 38 3.52 16.49 11.33
CA LEU A 38 2.11 16.54 10.91
C LEU A 38 1.14 16.21 12.04
N GLY A 39 1.62 16.00 13.25
CA GLY A 39 0.80 15.70 14.40
C GLY A 39 0.25 14.27 14.43
N VAL A 40 0.89 13.36 13.72
CA VAL A 40 0.46 11.96 13.66
C VAL A 40 1.45 11.09 14.44
N ASN A 41 0.93 10.34 15.42
CA ASN A 41 1.75 9.47 16.26
C ASN A 41 1.90 8.10 15.58
N LEU A 42 2.72 8.04 14.55
CA LEU A 42 2.97 6.83 13.78
C LEU A 42 4.45 6.81 13.40
N ALA A 43 5.23 6.06 14.15
CA ALA A 43 6.67 5.92 13.92
C ALA A 43 7.09 4.48 14.23
N PRO A 44 6.74 3.54 13.34
CA PRO A 44 7.05 2.14 13.59
C PRO A 44 8.54 1.86 13.53
N SER A 45 8.99 0.87 14.30
CA SER A 45 10.36 0.35 14.20
C SER A 45 10.44 -0.58 12.99
N LEU A 46 11.54 -0.49 12.25
CA LEU A 46 11.77 -1.40 11.14
C LEU A 46 12.23 -2.76 11.68
N SER A 47 11.30 -3.71 11.71
CA SER A 47 11.55 -5.05 12.23
C SER A 47 10.89 -6.08 11.33
N PRO A 48 11.35 -7.35 11.36
CA PRO A 48 10.69 -8.40 10.58
C PRO A 48 9.22 -8.58 10.94
N ALA A 49 8.89 -8.49 12.22
CA ALA A 49 7.53 -8.66 12.68
C ALA A 49 6.58 -7.58 12.14
N TRP A 50 7.09 -6.37 11.92
CA TRP A 50 6.31 -5.29 11.34
C TRP A 50 6.30 -5.35 9.81
N LEU A 51 7.46 -5.65 9.21
CA LEU A 51 7.66 -5.54 7.76
C LEU A 51 7.07 -6.72 6.98
N TYR A 52 7.33 -7.95 7.43
CA TYR A 52 6.96 -9.13 6.64
C TYR A 52 5.47 -9.29 6.42
N PRO A 53 4.59 -9.11 7.43
CA PRO A 53 3.16 -9.15 7.16
C PRO A 53 2.71 -8.10 6.15
N ARG A 54 3.32 -6.93 6.16
CA ARG A 54 2.98 -5.85 5.24
C ARG A 54 3.32 -6.24 3.80
N ILE A 55 4.46 -6.91 3.60
CA ILE A 55 4.87 -7.38 2.26
C ILE A 55 3.89 -8.44 1.76
N VAL A 56 3.52 -9.40 2.60
CA VAL A 56 2.59 -10.47 2.22
C VAL A 56 1.22 -9.89 1.88
N TRP A 57 0.67 -9.03 2.75
CA TRP A 57 -0.62 -8.41 2.49
C TRP A 57 -0.59 -7.51 1.25
N GLY A 58 0.50 -6.78 1.04
CA GLY A 58 0.66 -5.99 -0.18
C GLY A 58 0.67 -6.85 -1.43
N GLY A 59 1.29 -8.03 -1.35
CA GLY A 59 1.24 -9.00 -2.45
C GLY A 59 -0.18 -9.49 -2.71
N LEU A 60 -0.93 -9.79 -1.65
CA LEU A 60 -2.33 -10.21 -1.78
C LEU A 60 -3.19 -9.10 -2.41
N TRP A 61 -3.03 -7.86 -1.96
CA TRP A 61 -3.72 -6.72 -2.58
C TRP A 61 -3.32 -6.54 -4.05
N GLY A 62 -2.10 -6.95 -4.40
CA GLY A 62 -1.61 -6.89 -5.78
C GLY A 62 -2.48 -7.67 -6.76
N PHE A 63 -3.23 -8.67 -6.29
CA PHE A 63 -4.15 -9.42 -7.15
C PHE A 63 -5.25 -8.55 -7.75
N LEU A 64 -5.53 -7.37 -7.19
CA LEU A 64 -6.47 -6.43 -7.80
C LEU A 64 -6.05 -6.06 -9.23
N PHE A 65 -4.76 -6.06 -9.49
CA PHE A 65 -4.24 -5.73 -10.83
C PHE A 65 -4.54 -6.79 -11.89
N LEU A 66 -5.14 -7.93 -11.49
CA LEU A 66 -5.68 -8.88 -12.45
C LEU A 66 -6.92 -8.33 -13.14
N ILE A 67 -7.59 -7.35 -12.54
CA ILE A 67 -8.78 -6.73 -13.11
C ILE A 67 -8.34 -5.70 -14.16
N PRO A 68 -8.82 -5.80 -15.42
CA PRO A 68 -8.37 -4.91 -16.50
C PRO A 68 -9.08 -3.56 -16.48
N ILE A 69 -8.82 -2.76 -15.45
CA ILE A 69 -9.38 -1.41 -15.31
C ILE A 69 -8.29 -0.38 -15.62
N CYS A 70 -8.64 0.65 -16.37
CA CYS A 70 -7.77 1.77 -16.70
C CYS A 70 -6.41 1.34 -17.29
N PRO A 71 -6.38 0.44 -18.29
CA PRO A 71 -5.11 -0.12 -18.76
C PRO A 71 -4.21 0.90 -19.48
N ALA A 72 -4.78 2.00 -19.97
CA ALA A 72 -4.03 2.99 -20.74
C ALA A 72 -3.12 3.88 -19.88
N SER A 73 -3.44 4.05 -18.59
CA SER A 73 -2.66 4.91 -17.72
C SER A 73 -2.23 4.14 -16.46
N PRO A 74 -0.94 3.78 -16.34
CA PRO A 74 -0.48 3.10 -15.14
C PRO A 74 -0.63 3.96 -13.88
N PHE A 75 -0.48 5.27 -13.99
CA PHE A 75 -0.64 6.15 -12.82
C PHE A 75 -2.08 6.12 -12.29
N VAL A 76 -3.07 6.32 -13.18
CA VAL A 76 -4.48 6.31 -12.78
C VAL A 76 -4.88 4.93 -12.27
N ARG A 77 -4.43 3.87 -12.93
CA ARG A 77 -4.71 2.50 -12.53
C ARG A 77 -4.20 2.22 -11.10
N GLY A 78 -2.98 2.69 -10.80
CA GLY A 78 -2.40 2.53 -9.48
C GLY A 78 -3.20 3.25 -8.41
N LEU A 79 -3.64 4.47 -8.68
CA LEU A 79 -4.46 5.24 -7.74
C LEU A 79 -5.82 4.57 -7.51
N VAL A 80 -6.45 4.09 -8.58
CA VAL A 80 -7.76 3.42 -8.47
C VAL A 80 -7.66 2.18 -7.59
N PHE A 81 -6.67 1.32 -7.82
CA PHE A 81 -6.53 0.09 -7.03
C PHE A 81 -6.06 0.35 -5.60
N SER A 82 -5.45 1.49 -5.32
CA SER A 82 -5.08 1.84 -3.95
C SER A 82 -6.29 2.16 -3.08
N ILE A 83 -7.43 2.48 -3.68
CA ILE A 83 -8.65 2.83 -2.93
C ILE A 83 -9.08 1.68 -2.02
N ALA A 84 -9.03 0.43 -2.50
CA ALA A 84 -9.46 -0.72 -1.71
C ALA A 84 -8.66 -0.88 -0.40
N PRO A 85 -7.32 -0.95 -0.43
CA PRO A 85 -6.57 -1.03 0.82
C PRO A 85 -6.70 0.22 1.69
N ILE A 86 -6.89 1.41 1.08
CA ILE A 86 -7.14 2.63 1.85
C ILE A 86 -8.41 2.47 2.69
N LEU A 87 -9.51 2.04 2.08
CA LEU A 87 -10.78 1.89 2.78
C LEU A 87 -10.69 0.83 3.89
N VAL A 88 -10.02 -0.28 3.61
CA VAL A 88 -9.86 -1.34 4.62
C VAL A 88 -9.02 -0.82 5.79
N GLN A 89 -7.94 -0.12 5.52
CA GLN A 89 -7.09 0.39 6.59
C GLN A 89 -7.82 1.43 7.45
N LEU A 90 -8.54 2.36 6.82
CA LEU A 90 -9.21 3.43 7.56
C LEU A 90 -10.42 2.93 8.37
N PHE A 91 -11.18 1.98 7.85
CA PHE A 91 -12.45 1.60 8.43
C PHE A 91 -12.46 0.22 9.09
N VAL A 92 -11.45 -0.60 8.86
CA VAL A 92 -11.35 -1.94 9.45
C VAL A 92 -10.12 -2.06 10.34
N ILE A 93 -8.93 -1.77 9.80
CA ILE A 93 -7.69 -2.01 10.53
C ILE A 93 -7.55 -1.07 11.72
N PHE A 94 -7.68 0.24 11.50
CA PHE A 94 -7.51 1.20 12.59
C PHE A 94 -8.55 1.07 13.69
N PRO A 95 -9.88 1.03 13.39
CA PRO A 95 -10.85 0.95 14.46
C PRO A 95 -10.95 -0.42 15.12
N LEU A 96 -10.85 -1.51 14.35
CA LEU A 96 -11.16 -2.85 14.88
C LEU A 96 -9.91 -3.62 15.29
N LYS A 97 -8.82 -3.54 14.53
CA LYS A 97 -7.61 -4.32 14.82
C LYS A 97 -6.60 -3.54 15.63
N ALA A 98 -6.33 -2.30 15.28
CA ALA A 98 -5.31 -1.48 15.93
C ALA A 98 -5.85 -0.72 17.16
N GLY A 99 -7.16 -0.55 17.26
CA GLY A 99 -7.76 0.19 18.36
C GLY A 99 -7.43 1.68 18.34
N LYS A 100 -7.23 2.27 17.16
CA LYS A 100 -6.85 3.68 17.02
C LYS A 100 -7.98 4.56 16.47
N GLY A 101 -9.22 4.10 16.61
CA GLY A 101 -10.38 4.85 16.17
C GLY A 101 -10.63 4.76 14.68
N ILE A 102 -11.79 5.23 14.26
CA ILE A 102 -12.14 5.25 12.83
C ILE A 102 -11.16 6.16 12.09
N MET A 103 -10.71 5.70 10.94
CA MET A 103 -9.73 6.40 10.09
C MET A 103 -8.38 6.67 10.80
N GLY A 104 -8.13 6.01 11.94
CA GLY A 104 -6.89 6.22 12.68
C GLY A 104 -6.81 7.59 13.34
N LEU A 105 -7.93 8.26 13.59
CA LEU A 105 -7.96 9.63 14.10
C LEU A 105 -7.37 9.75 15.50
N ASP A 106 -7.32 8.64 16.26
CA ASP A 106 -6.68 8.65 17.57
C ASP A 106 -5.16 8.89 17.48
N LEU A 107 -4.56 8.61 16.32
CA LEU A 107 -3.16 8.90 16.08
C LEU A 107 -2.91 10.36 15.71
N GLY A 108 -3.92 11.03 15.15
CA GLY A 108 -3.84 12.42 14.72
C GLY A 108 -4.84 12.71 13.62
N THR A 109 -5.23 13.97 13.46
CA THR A 109 -6.24 14.35 12.47
C THR A 109 -5.78 14.17 11.03
N LEU A 110 -4.47 14.21 10.77
CA LEU A 110 -3.93 14.03 9.42
C LEU A 110 -3.61 12.56 9.09
N THR A 111 -3.94 11.63 9.98
CA THR A 111 -3.72 10.20 9.73
C THR A 111 -4.37 9.73 8.43
N PRO A 112 -5.66 10.06 8.14
CA PRO A 112 -6.26 9.63 6.87
C PRO A 112 -5.50 10.13 5.64
N LEU A 113 -5.00 11.36 5.70
CA LEU A 113 -4.22 11.93 4.59
C LEU A 113 -2.94 11.12 4.34
N LEU A 114 -2.23 10.76 5.42
CA LEU A 114 -1.02 9.95 5.31
C LEU A 114 -1.32 8.55 4.80
N VAL A 115 -2.43 7.95 5.24
CA VAL A 115 -2.85 6.63 4.76
C VAL A 115 -3.09 6.67 3.25
N VAL A 116 -3.79 7.68 2.77
CA VAL A 116 -4.03 7.86 1.34
C VAL A 116 -2.70 7.99 0.59
N PHE A 117 -1.82 8.82 1.09
CA PHE A 117 -0.51 9.05 0.47
C PHE A 117 0.32 7.77 0.39
N PHE A 118 0.46 7.05 1.50
CA PHE A 118 1.28 5.84 1.53
C PHE A 118 0.69 4.72 0.68
N ASN A 119 -0.62 4.58 0.66
CA ASN A 119 -1.26 3.57 -0.19
C ASN A 119 -1.21 3.96 -1.67
N ALA A 120 -1.24 5.25 -1.98
CA ALA A 120 -1.04 5.72 -3.35
C ALA A 120 0.37 5.34 -3.84
N ILE A 121 1.38 5.46 -2.98
CA ILE A 121 2.74 5.00 -3.31
C ILE A 121 2.71 3.50 -3.68
N TRP A 122 2.06 2.69 -2.84
CA TRP A 122 1.93 1.26 -3.12
C TRP A 122 1.28 1.01 -4.48
N GLY A 123 0.14 1.64 -4.73
CA GLY A 123 -0.60 1.42 -5.97
C GLY A 123 0.16 1.86 -7.21
N VAL A 124 0.76 3.03 -7.16
CA VAL A 124 1.51 3.58 -8.29
C VAL A 124 2.76 2.75 -8.57
N VAL A 125 3.51 2.37 -7.55
CA VAL A 125 4.70 1.54 -7.72
C VAL A 125 4.33 0.18 -8.32
N ALA A 126 3.29 -0.48 -7.79
CA ALA A 126 2.85 -1.78 -8.31
C ALA A 126 2.41 -1.66 -9.77
N SER A 127 1.66 -0.61 -10.09
CA SER A 127 1.14 -0.40 -11.44
C SER A 127 2.26 -0.14 -12.46
N PHE A 128 3.21 0.72 -12.12
CA PHE A 128 4.33 1.00 -13.01
C PHE A 128 5.25 -0.21 -13.17
N TRP A 129 5.47 -0.96 -12.09
CA TRP A 129 6.28 -2.18 -12.17
C TRP A 129 5.65 -3.18 -13.14
N LEU A 130 4.33 -3.40 -13.02
CA LEU A 130 3.61 -4.29 -13.94
C LEU A 130 3.64 -3.78 -15.36
N HIS A 131 3.45 -2.47 -15.56
CA HIS A 131 3.47 -1.87 -16.89
C HIS A 131 4.81 -2.13 -17.58
N ARG A 132 5.92 -1.95 -16.84
CA ARG A 132 7.26 -2.21 -17.36
C ARG A 132 7.48 -3.67 -17.72
N VAL A 133 7.02 -4.57 -16.87
CA VAL A 133 7.21 -6.02 -17.06
C VAL A 133 6.33 -6.53 -18.20
N GLU A 134 5.09 -6.07 -18.27
CA GLU A 134 4.11 -6.57 -19.24
C GLU A 134 4.34 -6.03 -20.65
N THR A 135 4.99 -4.89 -20.80
CA THR A 135 5.22 -4.28 -22.11
C THR A 135 6.50 -4.72 -22.80
N ARG A 136 7.19 -5.70 -22.26
CA ARG A 136 8.46 -6.20 -22.81
C ARG A 136 8.27 -7.12 -23.97
#